data_58a4a427374fe4548a20ee24db0ded48
#
_entry.id   58a4a427374fe4548a20ee24db0ded48
#
_cell.length_a   1.000
_cell.length_b   1.000
_cell.length_c   1.000
_cell.angle_alpha   90.00
_cell.angle_beta   90.00
_cell.angle_gamma   90.00
#
_symmetry.space_group_name_H-M   'P 1'
#
loop_
_entity.id
_entity.type
_entity.pdbx_description
1 polymer ?
#
loop_
_entity_poly.entity_id
_entity_poly.type
_entity_poly.pdbx_seq_one_letter_code
_entity_poly.pdbx_strand_id
1 'polypeptide(L)'
;MSKYVLITGASAGIGHEIAKEFAAKKFNLILVARREERLSVISQDLAQKYNIEATYIVADLSDPSSPQMIYNKTHALGLNVEILVNNAGYSINKKFHSTDELEEDNFLRVLGISVIHLTKLYLKDMLSKNSGRIMNVSSLAAFAPPATGWGAMYGPIKTFINRFGDTININYNSKGITATNVCPGFTVTEFHTASGMQDAMDKVPAIMKHDSKYVA
;
A
#
# COMPACT_ATOMS: atom_id res chain seq x y z
N MET A 1 11.76 4.47 22.06
CA MET A 1 10.35 4.54 21.62
C MET A 1 10.06 3.33 20.75
N SER A 2 8.91 2.69 20.93
CA SER A 2 8.48 1.57 20.09
C SER A 2 8.37 2.02 18.62
N LYS A 3 8.82 1.17 17.69
CA LYS A 3 8.80 1.46 16.26
C LYS A 3 7.62 0.77 15.63
N TYR A 4 6.85 1.51 14.84
CA TYR A 4 5.66 1.02 14.17
C TYR A 4 5.84 0.98 12.66
N VAL A 5 5.21 -0.02 12.05
CA VAL A 5 4.99 -0.09 10.61
C VAL A 5 3.54 0.26 10.32
N LEU A 6 3.32 1.30 9.54
CA LEU A 6 1.98 1.66 9.04
C LEU A 6 1.78 1.03 7.66
N ILE A 7 0.70 0.25 7.50
CA ILE A 7 0.43 -0.48 6.27
C ILE A 7 -0.96 -0.13 5.77
N THR A 8 -1.04 0.47 4.58
CA THR A 8 -2.31 0.73 3.90
C THR A 8 -2.77 -0.49 3.10
N GLY A 9 -4.10 -0.71 3.02
CA GLY A 9 -4.66 -1.90 2.37
C GLY A 9 -4.38 -3.20 3.13
N ALA A 10 -4.23 -3.14 4.46
CA ALA A 10 -3.78 -4.25 5.30
C ALA A 10 -4.84 -5.34 5.55
N SER A 11 -6.09 -5.16 5.09
CA SER A 11 -7.19 -6.09 5.38
C SER A 11 -7.24 -7.33 4.50
N ALA A 12 -6.38 -7.47 3.49
CA ALA A 12 -6.29 -8.64 2.61
C ALA A 12 -5.01 -8.63 1.75
N GLY A 13 -4.76 -9.73 1.05
CA GLY A 13 -3.75 -9.86 0.00
C GLY A 13 -2.33 -9.51 0.46
N ILE A 14 -1.59 -8.81 -0.39
CA ILE A 14 -0.18 -8.47 -0.16
C ILE A 14 -0.01 -7.66 1.14
N GLY A 15 -0.88 -6.68 1.41
CA GLY A 15 -0.78 -5.86 2.62
C GLY A 15 -0.95 -6.66 3.91
N HIS A 16 -1.80 -7.68 3.92
CA HIS A 16 -1.96 -8.59 5.04
C HIS A 16 -0.72 -9.48 5.23
N GLU A 17 -0.16 -10.02 4.15
CA GLU A 17 1.06 -10.82 4.25
C GLU A 17 2.27 -9.98 4.69
N ILE A 18 2.42 -8.76 4.17
CA ILE A 18 3.43 -7.80 4.66
C ILE A 18 3.27 -7.55 6.17
N ALA A 19 2.02 -7.40 6.65
CA ALA A 19 1.76 -7.24 8.09
C ALA A 19 2.26 -8.45 8.89
N LYS A 20 2.04 -9.68 8.42
CA LYS A 20 2.55 -10.90 9.06
C LYS A 20 4.07 -10.94 9.09
N GLU A 21 4.72 -10.58 7.99
CA GLU A 21 6.19 -10.56 7.91
C GLU A 21 6.82 -9.56 8.89
N PHE A 22 6.27 -8.35 8.98
CA PHE A 22 6.73 -7.38 9.96
C PHE A 22 6.43 -7.81 11.41
N ALA A 23 5.25 -8.40 11.65
CA ALA A 23 4.91 -8.97 12.96
C ALA A 23 5.89 -10.07 13.38
N ALA A 24 6.25 -10.97 12.48
CA ALA A 24 7.22 -12.04 12.73
C ALA A 24 8.62 -11.47 13.08
N LYS A 25 8.97 -10.31 12.52
CA LYS A 25 10.19 -9.56 12.84
C LYS A 25 10.05 -8.64 14.08
N LYS A 26 8.95 -8.79 14.83
CA LYS A 26 8.68 -8.05 16.09
C LYS A 26 8.51 -6.54 15.92
N PHE A 27 8.08 -6.07 14.77
CA PHE A 27 7.62 -4.71 14.61
C PHE A 27 6.19 -4.56 15.12
N ASN A 28 5.89 -3.44 15.77
CA ASN A 28 4.53 -3.04 16.06
C ASN A 28 3.80 -2.56 14.79
N LEU A 29 2.49 -2.69 14.74
CA LEU A 29 1.73 -2.47 13.51
C LEU A 29 0.62 -1.43 13.68
N ILE A 30 0.42 -0.65 12.61
CA ILE A 30 -0.75 0.20 12.39
C ILE A 30 -1.37 -0.22 11.05
N LEU A 31 -2.49 -0.92 11.12
CA LEU A 31 -3.17 -1.47 9.96
C LEU A 31 -4.23 -0.48 9.46
N VAL A 32 -4.18 -0.09 8.19
CA VAL A 32 -5.12 0.89 7.62
C VAL A 32 -5.89 0.26 6.48
N ALA A 33 -7.23 0.27 6.54
CA ALA A 33 -8.13 -0.14 5.47
C ALA A 33 -9.56 0.33 5.77
N ARG A 34 -10.52 0.01 4.86
CA ARG A 34 -11.93 0.38 5.00
C ARG A 34 -12.75 -0.60 5.86
N ARG A 35 -12.34 -1.88 5.88
CA ARG A 35 -13.12 -2.97 6.50
C ARG A 35 -12.73 -3.13 7.96
N GLU A 36 -13.46 -2.49 8.87
CA GLU A 36 -13.15 -2.45 10.29
C GLU A 36 -13.12 -3.84 10.94
N GLU A 37 -14.14 -4.66 10.70
CA GLU A 37 -14.24 -6.01 11.27
C GLU A 37 -13.00 -6.85 10.95
N ARG A 38 -12.55 -6.82 9.69
CA ARG A 38 -11.33 -7.54 9.28
C ARG A 38 -10.09 -6.99 9.95
N LEU A 39 -9.96 -5.66 10.03
CA LEU A 39 -8.82 -5.01 10.68
C LEU A 39 -8.74 -5.38 12.16
N SER A 40 -9.88 -5.40 12.85
CA SER A 40 -9.97 -5.77 14.25
C SER A 40 -9.48 -7.20 14.50
N VAL A 41 -9.98 -8.16 13.72
CA VAL A 41 -9.56 -9.56 13.82
C VAL A 41 -8.07 -9.70 13.53
N ILE A 42 -7.59 -9.14 12.42
CA ILE A 42 -6.18 -9.24 12.01
C ILE A 42 -5.25 -8.62 13.06
N SER A 43 -5.60 -7.46 13.61
CA SER A 43 -4.76 -6.80 14.60
C SER A 43 -4.65 -7.62 15.89
N GLN A 44 -5.75 -8.20 16.37
CA GLN A 44 -5.77 -9.06 17.54
C GLN A 44 -4.95 -10.33 17.33
N ASP A 45 -5.17 -11.02 16.21
CA ASP A 45 -4.45 -12.24 15.87
C ASP A 45 -2.94 -12.02 15.79
N LEU A 46 -2.51 -10.93 15.11
CA LEU A 46 -1.09 -10.62 14.97
C LEU A 46 -0.47 -10.20 16.31
N ALA A 47 -1.17 -9.39 17.09
CA ALA A 47 -0.71 -9.00 18.42
C ALA A 47 -0.49 -10.22 19.34
N GLN A 48 -1.47 -11.12 19.40
CA GLN A 48 -1.40 -12.32 20.22
C GLN A 48 -0.32 -13.30 19.72
N LYS A 49 -0.35 -13.61 18.41
CA LYS A 49 0.54 -14.62 17.83
C LYS A 49 2.01 -14.23 17.91
N TYR A 50 2.32 -12.96 17.72
CA TYR A 50 3.69 -12.48 17.64
C TYR A 50 4.15 -11.70 18.86
N ASN A 51 3.28 -11.50 19.86
CA ASN A 51 3.55 -10.71 21.06
C ASN A 51 4.11 -9.32 20.70
N ILE A 52 3.32 -8.55 19.99
CA ILE A 52 3.59 -7.18 19.53
C ILE A 52 2.38 -6.29 19.84
N GLU A 53 2.56 -4.98 19.73
CA GLU A 53 1.43 -4.07 19.67
C GLU A 53 0.91 -3.97 18.25
N ALA A 54 -0.37 -4.19 18.04
CA ALA A 54 -1.02 -3.99 16.74
C ALA A 54 -2.33 -3.23 16.94
N THR A 55 -2.45 -2.13 16.22
CA THR A 55 -3.65 -1.29 16.20
C THR A 55 -4.13 -1.09 14.78
N TYR A 56 -5.32 -0.51 14.62
CA TYR A 56 -5.85 -0.22 13.30
C TYR A 56 -6.52 1.16 13.20
N ILE A 57 -6.59 1.65 11.98
CA ILE A 57 -7.29 2.89 11.61
C ILE A 57 -8.19 2.59 10.43
N VAL A 58 -9.49 2.80 10.61
CA VAL A 58 -10.45 2.72 9.50
C VAL A 58 -10.34 3.98 8.67
N ALA A 59 -10.04 3.84 7.39
CA ALA A 59 -9.91 4.96 6.46
C ALA A 59 -10.21 4.52 5.02
N ASP A 60 -10.88 5.39 4.27
CA ASP A 60 -11.00 5.30 2.82
C ASP A 60 -10.03 6.31 2.18
N LEU A 61 -9.03 5.83 1.46
CA LEU A 61 -8.01 6.68 0.82
C LEU A 61 -8.52 7.43 -0.42
N SER A 62 -9.76 7.20 -0.85
CA SER A 62 -10.44 8.05 -1.83
C SER A 62 -10.93 9.37 -1.21
N ASP A 63 -11.13 9.40 0.11
CA ASP A 63 -11.40 10.64 0.85
C ASP A 63 -10.12 11.48 0.96
N PRO A 64 -10.11 12.73 0.43
CA PRO A 64 -8.95 13.61 0.48
C PRO A 64 -8.47 13.95 1.89
N SER A 65 -9.32 13.83 2.91
CA SER A 65 -8.98 14.08 4.31
C SER A 65 -8.25 12.92 4.98
N SER A 66 -8.38 11.71 4.44
CA SER A 66 -7.88 10.47 5.07
C SER A 66 -6.38 10.48 5.38
N PRO A 67 -5.48 10.93 4.50
CA PRO A 67 -4.06 10.96 4.84
C PRO A 67 -3.73 11.81 6.07
N GLN A 68 -4.35 12.99 6.17
CA GLN A 68 -4.16 13.87 7.31
C GLN A 68 -4.80 13.30 8.59
N MET A 69 -5.98 12.70 8.48
CA MET A 69 -6.66 12.04 9.60
C MET A 69 -5.84 10.88 10.15
N ILE A 70 -5.28 10.04 9.30
CA ILE A 70 -4.39 8.93 9.69
C ILE A 70 -3.16 9.47 10.45
N TYR A 71 -2.50 10.48 9.89
CA TYR A 71 -1.33 11.11 10.50
C TYR A 71 -1.65 11.71 11.88
N ASN A 72 -2.73 12.49 11.98
CA ASN A 72 -3.16 13.08 13.24
C ASN A 72 -3.48 12.01 14.31
N LYS A 73 -4.13 10.91 13.91
CA LYS A 73 -4.48 9.82 14.83
C LYS A 73 -3.24 9.09 15.35
N THR A 74 -2.26 8.83 14.49
CA THR A 74 -0.98 8.21 14.92
C THR A 74 -0.22 9.11 15.87
N HIS A 75 -0.19 10.42 15.61
CA HIS A 75 0.46 11.41 16.49
C HIS A 75 -0.25 11.55 17.84
N ALA A 76 -1.58 11.63 17.85
CA ALA A 76 -2.36 11.73 19.08
C ALA A 76 -2.17 10.52 20.00
N LEU A 77 -1.90 9.34 19.42
CA LEU A 77 -1.61 8.11 20.15
C LEU A 77 -0.12 7.91 20.47
N GLY A 78 0.75 8.84 20.09
CA GLY A 78 2.20 8.74 20.30
C GLY A 78 2.89 7.62 19.53
N LEU A 79 2.30 7.15 18.44
CA LEU A 79 2.81 6.02 17.64
C LEU A 79 3.92 6.49 16.68
N ASN A 80 5.13 6.03 16.94
CA ASN A 80 6.29 6.39 16.12
C ASN A 80 6.37 5.54 14.84
N VAL A 81 5.91 6.06 13.71
CA VAL A 81 5.98 5.36 12.41
C VAL A 81 7.42 5.43 11.87
N GLU A 82 8.10 4.31 11.89
CA GLU A 82 9.44 4.12 11.32
C GLU A 82 9.38 3.66 9.87
N ILE A 83 8.34 2.88 9.51
CA ILE A 83 8.16 2.32 8.17
C ILE A 83 6.74 2.64 7.69
N LEU A 84 6.65 3.28 6.53
CA LEU A 84 5.39 3.52 5.83
C LEU A 84 5.27 2.56 4.65
N VAL A 85 4.22 1.74 4.63
CA VAL A 85 3.91 0.82 3.51
C VAL A 85 2.67 1.33 2.77
N ASN A 86 2.90 1.90 1.61
CA ASN A 86 1.86 2.32 0.66
C ASN A 86 1.48 1.12 -0.21
N ASN A 87 0.50 0.34 0.22
CA ASN A 87 0.07 -0.87 -0.47
C ASN A 87 -1.36 -0.79 -1.00
N ALA A 88 -2.23 0.03 -0.42
CA ALA A 88 -3.61 0.13 -0.85
C ALA A 88 -3.74 0.42 -2.35
N GLY A 89 -4.62 -0.30 -3.03
CA GLY A 89 -4.87 -0.11 -4.45
C GLY A 89 -5.92 -1.07 -4.99
N TYR A 90 -6.41 -0.74 -6.18
CA TYR A 90 -7.32 -1.55 -6.98
C TYR A 90 -7.11 -1.23 -8.45
N SER A 91 -7.79 -1.93 -9.35
CA SER A 91 -7.79 -1.62 -10.78
C SER A 91 -9.21 -1.36 -11.27
N ILE A 92 -9.35 -0.60 -12.34
CA ILE A 92 -10.62 -0.36 -13.03
C ILE A 92 -10.66 -1.26 -14.27
N ASN A 93 -11.56 -2.24 -14.28
CA ASN A 93 -11.75 -3.17 -15.41
C ASN A 93 -12.78 -2.64 -16.40
N LYS A 94 -12.53 -1.45 -16.93
CA LYS A 94 -13.38 -0.79 -17.92
C LYS A 94 -12.52 -0.18 -19.02
N LYS A 95 -13.08 -0.03 -20.23
CA LYS A 95 -12.46 0.78 -21.26
C LYS A 95 -12.47 2.24 -20.84
N PHE A 96 -11.43 2.99 -21.14
CA PHE A 96 -11.26 4.38 -20.66
C PHE A 96 -12.46 5.27 -20.97
N HIS A 97 -13.03 5.18 -22.16
CA HIS A 97 -14.22 5.95 -22.53
C HIS A 97 -15.53 5.53 -21.81
N SER A 98 -15.49 4.49 -21.00
CA SER A 98 -16.64 3.96 -20.23
C SER A 98 -16.48 4.15 -18.73
N THR A 99 -15.39 4.78 -18.27
CA THR A 99 -15.23 5.24 -16.90
C THR A 99 -15.87 6.60 -16.72
N ASP A 100 -16.27 6.94 -15.51
CA ASP A 100 -16.69 8.30 -15.16
C ASP A 100 -15.58 9.03 -14.39
N GLU A 101 -15.66 10.35 -14.35
CA GLU A 101 -14.66 11.22 -13.74
C GLU A 101 -14.46 10.93 -12.24
N LEU A 102 -15.52 10.59 -11.51
CA LEU A 102 -15.45 10.29 -10.09
C LEU A 102 -14.72 8.96 -9.82
N GLU A 103 -14.97 7.96 -10.69
CA GLU A 103 -14.26 6.67 -10.61
C GLU A 103 -12.75 6.85 -10.84
N GLU A 104 -12.39 7.68 -11.83
CA GLU A 104 -11.01 8.02 -12.15
C GLU A 104 -10.35 8.84 -11.04
N ASP A 105 -11.02 9.84 -10.51
CA ASP A 105 -10.56 10.65 -9.39
C ASP A 105 -10.28 9.78 -8.16
N ASN A 106 -11.21 8.91 -7.77
CA ASN A 106 -11.06 8.00 -6.66
C ASN A 106 -9.87 7.05 -6.87
N PHE A 107 -9.69 6.54 -8.10
CA PHE A 107 -8.57 5.71 -8.46
C PHE A 107 -7.23 6.44 -8.28
N LEU A 108 -7.10 7.65 -8.82
CA LEU A 108 -5.91 8.50 -8.68
C LEU A 108 -5.65 8.87 -7.22
N ARG A 109 -6.71 9.15 -6.44
CA ARG A 109 -6.57 9.44 -5.00
C ARG A 109 -5.99 8.26 -4.25
N VAL A 110 -6.52 7.06 -4.44
CA VAL A 110 -6.05 5.87 -3.72
C VAL A 110 -4.64 5.46 -4.14
N LEU A 111 -4.35 5.42 -5.45
CA LEU A 111 -3.07 4.86 -5.93
C LEU A 111 -1.94 5.88 -6.05
N GLY A 112 -2.25 7.17 -6.10
CA GLY A 112 -1.27 8.24 -6.32
C GLY A 112 -1.26 9.29 -5.22
N ILE A 113 -2.35 10.04 -5.08
CA ILE A 113 -2.40 11.22 -4.21
C ILE A 113 -2.23 10.84 -2.74
N SER A 114 -2.88 9.76 -2.26
CA SER A 114 -2.72 9.29 -0.89
C SER A 114 -1.28 8.87 -0.58
N VAL A 115 -0.61 8.23 -1.55
CA VAL A 115 0.81 7.85 -1.43
C VAL A 115 1.70 9.08 -1.27
N ILE A 116 1.49 10.12 -2.08
CA ILE A 116 2.23 11.39 -1.98
C ILE A 116 1.99 12.04 -0.61
N HIS A 117 0.72 12.14 -0.20
CA HIS A 117 0.36 12.86 1.03
C HIS A 117 0.85 12.13 2.28
N LEU A 118 0.63 10.82 2.40
CA LEU A 118 1.16 10.02 3.52
C LEU A 118 2.69 10.09 3.56
N THR A 119 3.35 9.90 2.41
CA THR A 119 4.80 10.02 2.33
C THR A 119 5.26 11.40 2.79
N LYS A 120 4.64 12.48 2.33
CA LYS A 120 5.01 13.85 2.71
C LYS A 120 4.84 14.12 4.21
N LEU A 121 3.78 13.59 4.82
CA LEU A 121 3.50 13.76 6.24
C LEU A 121 4.55 13.03 7.10
N TYR A 122 4.73 11.73 6.87
CA TYR A 122 5.68 10.93 7.66
C TYR A 122 7.15 11.23 7.34
N LEU A 123 7.46 11.70 6.13
CA LEU A 123 8.81 12.12 5.76
C LEU A 123 9.35 13.24 6.67
N LYS A 124 8.49 14.14 7.15
CA LYS A 124 8.89 15.19 8.11
C LYS A 124 9.40 14.59 9.42
N ASP A 125 8.69 13.58 9.92
CA ASP A 125 9.08 12.89 11.17
C ASP A 125 10.34 12.04 10.97
N MET A 126 10.46 11.38 9.81
CA MET A 126 11.64 10.61 9.44
C MET A 126 12.88 11.50 9.31
N LEU A 127 12.73 12.70 8.73
CA LEU A 127 13.82 13.68 8.60
C LEU A 127 14.28 14.18 9.96
N SER A 128 13.37 14.42 10.91
CA SER A 128 13.74 14.89 12.26
C SER A 128 14.57 13.87 13.04
N LYS A 129 14.50 12.58 12.64
CA LYS A 129 15.19 11.45 13.28
C LYS A 129 16.37 10.94 12.45
N ASN A 130 16.57 11.46 11.24
CA ASN A 130 17.50 10.91 10.23
C ASN A 130 17.32 9.39 10.04
N SER A 131 16.10 8.90 10.09
CA SER A 131 15.77 7.47 9.99
C SER A 131 14.33 7.30 9.48
N GLY A 132 14.16 6.44 8.49
CA GLY A 132 12.83 6.07 8.00
C GLY A 132 12.90 5.19 6.75
N ARG A 133 11.84 4.42 6.55
CA ARG A 133 11.69 3.58 5.36
C ARG A 133 10.32 3.74 4.76
N ILE A 134 10.28 3.81 3.44
CA ILE A 134 9.04 3.87 2.67
C ILE A 134 9.03 2.66 1.74
N MET A 135 7.96 1.89 1.77
CA MET A 135 7.73 0.80 0.83
C MET A 135 6.51 1.15 -0.01
N ASN A 136 6.66 1.18 -1.32
CA ASN A 136 5.56 1.37 -2.26
C ASN A 136 5.28 0.06 -2.97
N VAL A 137 4.07 -0.47 -2.86
CA VAL A 137 3.63 -1.61 -3.65
C VAL A 137 3.17 -1.12 -5.02
N SER A 138 4.07 -1.21 -5.97
CA SER A 138 3.86 -0.87 -7.37
C SER A 138 3.32 -2.09 -8.14
N SER A 139 3.84 -2.37 -9.32
CA SER A 139 3.48 -3.53 -10.17
C SER A 139 4.50 -3.71 -11.29
N LEU A 140 4.62 -4.92 -11.83
CA LEU A 140 5.27 -5.15 -13.12
C LEU A 140 4.61 -4.37 -14.26
N ALA A 141 3.34 -3.99 -14.13
CA ALA A 141 2.65 -3.12 -15.09
C ALA A 141 3.34 -1.76 -15.28
N ALA A 142 4.17 -1.32 -14.33
CA ALA A 142 4.98 -0.10 -14.46
C ALA A 142 6.05 -0.19 -15.55
N PHE A 143 6.43 -1.39 -15.97
CA PHE A 143 7.48 -1.66 -16.95
C PHE A 143 6.94 -2.30 -18.22
N ALA A 144 5.70 -2.76 -18.18
CA ALA A 144 5.06 -3.39 -19.33
C ALA A 144 4.70 -2.34 -20.40
N PRO A 145 4.76 -2.70 -21.70
CA PRO A 145 4.22 -1.85 -22.73
C PRO A 145 2.70 -1.68 -22.54
N PRO A 146 2.12 -0.56 -23.02
CA PRO A 146 0.67 -0.38 -23.00
C PRO A 146 -0.03 -1.58 -23.64
N ALA A 147 -0.98 -2.17 -22.92
CA ALA A 147 -1.70 -3.36 -23.38
C ALA A 147 -3.21 -3.11 -23.35
N THR A 148 -3.91 -3.73 -24.30
CA THR A 148 -5.36 -3.75 -24.32
C THR A 148 -5.91 -4.67 -23.24
N GLY A 149 -7.04 -4.30 -22.62
CA GLY A 149 -7.73 -5.16 -21.65
C GLY A 149 -7.41 -4.90 -20.17
N TRP A 150 -6.48 -3.99 -19.86
CA TRP A 150 -6.20 -3.50 -18.52
C TRP A 150 -6.63 -2.04 -18.44
N GLY A 151 -7.10 -1.58 -17.28
CA GLY A 151 -7.48 -0.18 -17.12
C GLY A 151 -6.38 0.76 -17.58
N ALA A 152 -6.73 1.74 -18.40
CA ALA A 152 -5.77 2.63 -19.09
C ALA A 152 -4.81 3.35 -18.14
N MET A 153 -5.24 3.60 -16.89
CA MET A 153 -4.49 4.38 -15.91
C MET A 153 -3.59 3.53 -15.01
N TYR A 154 -3.77 2.19 -14.96
CA TYR A 154 -3.06 1.37 -13.98
C TYR A 154 -1.54 1.32 -14.21
N GLY A 155 -1.09 1.02 -15.43
CA GLY A 155 0.33 1.06 -15.78
C GLY A 155 0.95 2.44 -15.55
N PRO A 156 0.38 3.52 -16.09
CA PRO A 156 0.85 4.89 -15.87
C PRO A 156 1.00 5.28 -14.41
N ILE A 157 0.01 5.00 -13.55
CA ILE A 157 0.11 5.35 -12.12
C ILE A 157 1.19 4.52 -11.41
N LYS A 158 1.36 3.25 -11.75
CA LYS A 158 2.42 2.41 -11.18
C LYS A 158 3.81 2.86 -11.63
N THR A 159 3.97 3.34 -12.87
CA THR A 159 5.20 4.00 -13.35
C THR A 159 5.49 5.28 -12.56
N PHE A 160 4.46 6.10 -12.33
CA PHE A 160 4.57 7.29 -11.48
C PHE A 160 5.08 6.92 -10.08
N ILE A 161 4.50 5.90 -9.44
CA ILE A 161 4.90 5.46 -8.10
C ILE A 161 6.37 5.02 -8.06
N ASN A 162 6.86 4.29 -9.08
CA ASN A 162 8.26 3.91 -9.16
C ASN A 162 9.16 5.15 -9.23
N ARG A 163 8.87 6.09 -10.13
CA ARG A 163 9.66 7.31 -10.26
C ARG A 163 9.61 8.19 -9.01
N PHE A 164 8.46 8.23 -8.35
CA PHE A 164 8.34 8.93 -7.07
C PHE A 164 9.24 8.30 -6.00
N GLY A 165 9.22 6.98 -5.84
CA GLY A 165 10.10 6.28 -4.90
C GLY A 165 11.59 6.49 -5.20
N ASP A 166 12.00 6.43 -6.47
CA ASP A 166 13.36 6.71 -6.90
C ASP A 166 13.77 8.15 -6.51
N THR A 167 12.86 9.11 -6.70
CA THR A 167 13.09 10.52 -6.34
C THR A 167 13.27 10.69 -4.83
N ILE A 168 12.48 9.97 -4.02
CA ILE A 168 12.66 9.98 -2.56
C ILE A 168 14.06 9.45 -2.19
N ASN A 169 14.51 8.36 -2.79
CA ASN A 169 15.85 7.83 -2.55
C ASN A 169 16.94 8.83 -2.91
N ILE A 170 16.88 9.44 -4.09
CA ILE A 170 17.90 10.40 -4.55
C ILE A 170 18.01 11.60 -3.59
N ASN A 171 16.87 12.11 -3.11
CA ASN A 171 16.85 13.33 -2.31
C ASN A 171 17.13 13.09 -0.81
N TYR A 172 16.82 11.90 -0.28
CA TYR A 172 16.79 11.69 1.18
C TYR A 172 17.61 10.51 1.69
N ASN A 173 18.26 9.71 0.83
CA ASN A 173 19.09 8.59 1.28
C ASN A 173 20.24 9.06 2.19
N SER A 174 20.89 10.18 1.85
CA SER A 174 21.94 10.79 2.69
C SER A 174 21.44 11.25 4.06
N LYS A 175 20.12 11.31 4.24
CA LYS A 175 19.44 11.63 5.52
C LYS A 175 18.95 10.37 6.24
N GLY A 176 19.38 9.18 5.84
CA GLY A 176 18.96 7.92 6.44
C GLY A 176 17.55 7.47 6.09
N ILE A 177 16.95 8.02 5.04
CA ILE A 177 15.61 7.65 4.58
C ILE A 177 15.71 6.95 3.23
N THR A 178 15.07 5.78 3.12
CA THR A 178 15.05 4.98 1.90
C THR A 178 13.63 4.70 1.44
N ALA A 179 13.44 4.60 0.12
CA ALA A 179 12.20 4.11 -0.47
C ALA A 179 12.48 2.86 -1.32
N THR A 180 11.63 1.85 -1.16
CA THR A 180 11.67 0.61 -1.94
C THR A 180 10.38 0.49 -2.73
N ASN A 181 10.49 0.26 -4.04
CA ASN A 181 9.34 -0.03 -4.89
C ASN A 181 9.28 -1.55 -5.12
N VAL A 182 8.30 -2.21 -4.50
CA VAL A 182 8.01 -3.63 -4.75
C VAL A 182 7.11 -3.70 -5.96
N CYS A 183 7.50 -4.46 -6.98
CA CYS A 183 6.82 -4.54 -8.26
C CYS A 183 6.28 -5.96 -8.51
N PRO A 184 5.18 -6.37 -7.88
CA PRO A 184 4.62 -7.70 -8.04
C PRO A 184 4.17 -7.97 -9.49
N GLY A 185 4.30 -9.23 -9.89
CA GLY A 185 3.64 -9.77 -11.07
C GLY A 185 2.19 -10.18 -10.76
N PHE A 186 1.72 -11.21 -11.46
CA PHE A 186 0.38 -11.77 -11.22
C PHE A 186 0.32 -12.45 -9.86
N THR A 187 -0.30 -11.80 -8.91
CA THR A 187 -0.38 -12.26 -7.52
C THR A 187 -1.82 -12.65 -7.18
N VAL A 188 -2.04 -13.88 -6.77
CA VAL A 188 -3.37 -14.37 -6.40
C VAL A 188 -3.82 -13.70 -5.10
N THR A 189 -4.80 -12.80 -5.20
CA THR A 189 -5.35 -12.03 -4.09
C THR A 189 -6.80 -11.64 -4.38
N GLU A 190 -7.51 -11.11 -3.39
CA GLU A 190 -8.83 -10.49 -3.58
C GLU A 190 -8.80 -9.27 -4.54
N PHE A 191 -7.63 -8.76 -4.92
CA PHE A 191 -7.48 -7.63 -5.84
C PHE A 191 -8.19 -7.87 -7.17
N HIS A 192 -8.03 -9.05 -7.75
CA HIS A 192 -8.63 -9.37 -9.06
C HIS A 192 -10.15 -9.48 -8.97
N THR A 193 -10.67 -10.13 -7.93
CA THR A 193 -12.12 -10.21 -7.68
C THR A 193 -12.70 -8.83 -7.39
N ALA A 194 -12.07 -8.05 -6.53
CA ALA A 194 -12.51 -6.70 -6.17
C ALA A 194 -12.45 -5.71 -7.35
N SER A 195 -11.56 -5.94 -8.32
CA SER A 195 -11.42 -5.14 -9.55
C SER A 195 -12.22 -5.70 -10.73
N GLY A 196 -13.00 -6.77 -10.56
CA GLY A 196 -13.74 -7.42 -11.65
C GLY A 196 -12.84 -8.08 -12.71
N MET A 197 -11.62 -8.48 -12.35
CA MET A 197 -10.59 -9.01 -13.26
C MET A 197 -10.31 -10.50 -13.05
N GLN A 198 -11.19 -11.21 -12.34
CA GLN A 198 -10.97 -12.62 -12.03
C GLN A 198 -10.83 -13.48 -13.29
N ASP A 199 -11.70 -13.30 -14.29
CA ASP A 199 -11.64 -14.06 -15.56
C ASP A 199 -10.33 -13.85 -16.32
N ALA A 200 -9.76 -12.62 -16.24
CA ALA A 200 -8.47 -12.33 -16.84
C ALA A 200 -7.34 -13.02 -16.07
N MET A 201 -7.42 -13.02 -14.74
CA MET A 201 -6.46 -13.70 -13.87
C MET A 201 -6.50 -15.22 -14.06
N ASP A 202 -7.68 -15.81 -14.27
CA ASP A 202 -7.83 -17.25 -14.48
C ASP A 202 -7.12 -17.74 -15.75
N LYS A 203 -7.05 -16.89 -16.77
CA LYS A 203 -6.35 -17.16 -18.04
C LYS A 203 -4.82 -17.05 -17.98
N VAL A 204 -4.27 -16.44 -16.91
CA VAL A 204 -2.82 -16.34 -16.73
C VAL A 204 -2.27 -17.75 -16.45
N PRO A 205 -1.18 -18.19 -17.12
CA PRO A 205 -0.54 -19.47 -16.82
C PRO A 205 -0.12 -19.61 -15.36
N ALA A 206 -0.29 -20.80 -14.78
CA ALA A 206 0.01 -21.04 -13.35
C ALA A 206 1.46 -20.70 -12.98
N ILE A 207 2.43 -20.92 -13.89
CA ILE A 207 3.84 -20.61 -13.69
C ILE A 207 4.13 -19.10 -13.52
N MET A 208 3.22 -18.25 -13.98
CA MET A 208 3.33 -16.79 -13.86
C MET A 208 2.58 -16.24 -12.64
N LYS A 209 1.86 -17.10 -11.91
CA LYS A 209 1.10 -16.73 -10.73
C LYS A 209 1.92 -16.96 -9.48
N HIS A 210 1.94 -15.99 -8.60
CA HIS A 210 2.52 -16.11 -7.27
C HIS A 210 1.43 -15.91 -6.21
N ASP A 211 1.63 -16.48 -5.03
CA ASP A 211 0.78 -16.15 -3.90
C ASP A 211 1.26 -14.83 -3.24
N SER A 212 0.40 -14.22 -2.44
CA SER A 212 0.71 -12.97 -1.74
C SER A 212 1.82 -13.11 -0.70
N LYS A 213 2.02 -14.33 -0.16
CA LYS A 213 3.08 -14.61 0.80
C LYS A 213 4.47 -14.61 0.15
N TYR A 214 4.56 -15.08 -1.10
CA TYR A 214 5.83 -15.04 -1.84
C TYR A 214 6.28 -13.60 -2.14
N VAL A 215 5.31 -12.68 -2.32
CA VAL A 215 5.56 -11.27 -2.64
C VAL A 215 5.94 -10.46 -1.40
N ALA A 216 5.43 -10.81 -0.23
CA ALA A 216 5.67 -10.11 1.04
C ALA A 216 7.03 -10.45 1.66
#